data_a560a1600f6aba95a3ac226fcfdd082f
#
_entry.id   a560a1600f6aba95a3ac226fcfdd082f
#
_cell.length_a   1.000
_cell.length_b   1.000
_cell.length_c   1.000
_cell.angle_alpha   90.00
_cell.angle_beta   90.00
_cell.angle_gamma   90.00
#
_symmetry.space_group_name_H-M   'P 1'
#
loop_
_entity.id
_entity.type
_entity.pdbx_description
1 polymer ?
#
loop_
_entity_poly.entity_id
_entity_poly.type
_entity_poly.pdbx_seq_one_letter_code
_entity_poly.pdbx_strand_id
1 'polypeptide(L)'
;MSMLLWVGEQKRPLTVDRKSDLVMDSVINYYGDEKPRLAYDPKKLFLDNGAFTANMQGLRLKAERVMQIQETLLPDKTIPLDFPFRAGMPTKQMKNRWQKTRANIIVWQDSTKLGKRLVPALHAWNKKSLENNVRWLQKHVDSDFLALGSLVSARFAEFGGFFGDRTPTRDLIDMLSLAIKSVQQNSDFRVHLMGFGSSPLMLHLGYYLGVASTDSSGYRRKAAYGKIILPGMGERYVGDGSATFGCQRNFFDGQRESDLSMWEKCGCQVCITNKDLIMTDWKARAIHNEFVMKEEAKVAQALTSAGLQAYETYLNNQVFANSSLKFIWEYAKLRRKYPRISEVLFR
;
A
#
# COMPACT_ATOMS: atom_id res chain seq x y z
N MET A 1 -7.24 10.91 14.26
CA MET A 1 -6.48 11.11 12.99
C MET A 1 -7.20 10.36 11.88
N SER A 2 -7.45 10.98 10.74
CA SER A 2 -8.09 10.29 9.61
C SER A 2 -7.09 9.33 8.96
N MET A 3 -7.47 8.08 8.84
CA MET A 3 -6.73 7.08 8.06
C MET A 3 -7.07 7.24 6.59
N LEU A 4 -6.05 7.16 5.72
CA LEU A 4 -6.20 7.44 4.30
C LEU A 4 -5.83 6.22 3.46
N LEU A 5 -6.74 5.77 2.60
CA LEU A 5 -6.43 4.85 1.52
C LEU A 5 -6.24 5.64 0.22
N TRP A 6 -5.07 5.51 -0.39
CA TRP A 6 -4.79 6.00 -1.73
C TRP A 6 -5.06 4.90 -2.75
N VAL A 7 -5.98 5.16 -3.67
CA VAL A 7 -6.32 4.22 -4.73
C VAL A 7 -5.21 4.25 -5.78
N GLY A 8 -4.53 3.13 -5.97
CA GLY A 8 -3.46 3.02 -6.97
C GLY A 8 -4.03 3.05 -8.39
N GLU A 9 -3.64 4.03 -9.20
CA GLU A 9 -4.12 4.19 -10.57
C GLU A 9 -2.99 4.04 -11.59
N GLN A 10 -3.31 4.06 -12.85
CA GLN A 10 -2.40 3.95 -13.98
C GLN A 10 -2.77 5.01 -15.03
N LYS A 11 -1.89 5.22 -16.01
CA LYS A 11 -2.10 6.13 -17.13
C LYS A 11 -3.46 5.92 -17.85
N ARG A 12 -3.98 4.69 -17.87
CA ARG A 12 -5.33 4.38 -18.33
C ARG A 12 -6.21 4.04 -17.12
N PRO A 13 -6.94 5.01 -16.58
CA PRO A 13 -7.76 4.80 -15.40
C PRO A 13 -8.95 3.88 -15.68
N LEU A 14 -9.47 3.23 -14.64
CA LEU A 14 -10.72 2.47 -14.76
C LEU A 14 -11.91 3.40 -15.02
N THR A 15 -11.88 4.56 -14.41
CA THR A 15 -12.84 5.63 -14.61
C THR A 15 -12.12 6.97 -14.64
N VAL A 16 -12.61 7.91 -15.45
CA VAL A 16 -12.03 9.26 -15.56
C VAL A 16 -12.49 10.17 -14.44
N ASP A 17 -13.65 9.89 -13.85
CA ASP A 17 -14.16 10.64 -12.70
C ASP A 17 -13.53 10.12 -11.40
N ARG A 18 -12.57 10.88 -10.89
CA ARG A 18 -11.84 10.62 -9.65
C ARG A 18 -11.95 11.76 -8.63
N LYS A 19 -12.87 12.71 -8.85
CA LYS A 19 -12.97 13.94 -8.03
C LYS A 19 -13.22 13.69 -6.54
N SER A 20 -13.78 12.55 -6.19
CA SER A 20 -13.93 12.13 -4.78
C SER A 20 -12.76 11.34 -4.21
N ASP A 21 -11.78 10.95 -5.04
CA ASP A 21 -10.76 9.97 -4.70
C ASP A 21 -9.43 10.58 -4.30
N LEU A 22 -8.77 9.91 -3.36
CA LEU A 22 -7.35 10.04 -3.09
C LEU A 22 -6.63 9.04 -4.00
N VAL A 23 -5.90 9.54 -4.99
CA VAL A 23 -5.28 8.68 -6.01
C VAL A 23 -3.77 8.66 -5.83
N MET A 24 -3.18 7.47 -5.86
CA MET A 24 -1.74 7.28 -6.00
C MET A 24 -1.42 6.80 -7.41
N ASP A 25 -0.56 7.53 -8.10
CA ASP A 25 -0.04 7.15 -9.41
C ASP A 25 1.49 7.12 -9.37
N SER A 26 2.12 6.62 -10.41
CA SER A 26 3.57 6.47 -10.46
C SER A 26 4.18 7.22 -11.63
N VAL A 27 5.30 7.91 -11.36
CA VAL A 27 6.10 8.60 -12.39
C VAL A 27 6.44 7.70 -13.58
N ILE A 28 6.58 6.39 -13.35
CA ILE A 28 6.91 5.44 -14.43
C ILE A 28 5.87 5.45 -15.55
N ASN A 29 4.61 5.74 -15.23
CA ASN A 29 3.52 5.82 -16.19
C ASN A 29 3.68 6.98 -17.19
N TYR A 30 4.49 7.97 -16.84
CA TYR A 30 4.71 9.23 -17.60
C TYR A 30 6.16 9.40 -18.04
N TYR A 31 7.05 8.46 -17.72
CA TYR A 31 8.49 8.64 -17.87
C TYR A 31 8.93 8.87 -19.31
N GLY A 32 8.23 8.26 -20.28
CA GLY A 32 8.45 8.43 -21.72
C GLY A 32 7.72 9.60 -22.36
N ASP A 33 6.85 10.33 -21.62
CA ASP A 33 6.03 11.38 -22.20
C ASP A 33 6.80 12.71 -22.22
N GLU A 34 6.83 13.39 -23.36
CA GLU A 34 7.40 14.75 -23.43
C GLU A 34 6.63 15.74 -22.57
N LYS A 35 5.31 15.66 -22.60
CA LYS A 35 4.37 16.52 -21.85
C LYS A 35 3.44 15.66 -20.98
N PRO A 36 3.88 15.27 -19.78
CA PRO A 36 3.07 14.48 -18.86
C PRO A 36 1.73 15.14 -18.55
N ARG A 37 0.65 14.36 -18.62
CA ARG A 37 -0.71 14.80 -18.26
C ARG A 37 -1.47 13.67 -17.60
N LEU A 38 -2.27 14.01 -16.57
CA LEU A 38 -3.23 13.08 -16.00
C LEU A 38 -4.40 12.87 -16.97
N ALA A 39 -4.87 11.64 -17.08
CA ALA A 39 -6.08 11.27 -17.82
C ALA A 39 -7.36 11.34 -16.97
N TYR A 40 -7.25 11.81 -15.72
CA TYR A 40 -8.32 11.89 -14.74
C TYR A 40 -8.09 13.07 -13.80
N ASP A 41 -9.14 13.47 -13.08
CA ASP A 41 -9.14 14.58 -12.14
C ASP A 41 -9.37 14.07 -10.70
N PRO A 42 -8.30 13.83 -9.91
CA PRO A 42 -8.46 13.30 -8.56
C PRO A 42 -8.73 14.40 -7.54
N LYS A 43 -9.41 14.07 -6.43
CA LYS A 43 -9.52 14.97 -5.27
C LYS A 43 -8.15 15.37 -4.74
N LYS A 44 -7.24 14.41 -4.64
CA LYS A 44 -5.83 14.58 -4.31
C LYS A 44 -4.98 13.56 -5.04
N LEU A 45 -3.81 13.98 -5.46
CA LEU A 45 -2.81 13.15 -6.12
C LEU A 45 -1.60 12.91 -5.21
N PHE A 46 -1.24 11.64 -5.04
CA PHE A 46 0.05 11.24 -4.49
C PHE A 46 0.87 10.59 -5.62
N LEU A 47 2.02 11.14 -5.95
CA LEU A 47 2.83 10.64 -7.05
C LEU A 47 4.06 9.90 -6.53
N ASP A 48 4.07 8.57 -6.71
CA ASP A 48 5.22 7.70 -6.45
C ASP A 48 6.33 7.94 -7.50
N ASN A 49 7.57 7.72 -7.11
CA ASN A 49 8.73 7.93 -7.98
C ASN A 49 8.97 6.83 -9.02
N GLY A 50 8.31 5.69 -8.92
CA GLY A 50 8.43 4.56 -9.84
C GLY A 50 9.67 3.67 -9.66
N ALA A 51 10.51 3.91 -8.65
CA ALA A 51 11.79 3.22 -8.47
C ALA A 51 11.62 1.69 -8.33
N PHE A 52 10.57 1.22 -7.65
CA PHE A 52 10.30 -0.21 -7.52
C PHE A 52 10.02 -0.86 -8.88
N THR A 53 9.10 -0.30 -9.63
CA THR A 53 8.72 -0.81 -10.98
C THR A 53 9.89 -0.74 -11.94
N ALA A 54 10.63 0.37 -11.96
CA ALA A 54 11.82 0.54 -12.79
C ALA A 54 12.89 -0.52 -12.48
N ASN A 55 13.13 -0.80 -11.20
CA ASN A 55 14.06 -1.85 -10.78
C ASN A 55 13.63 -3.25 -11.27
N MET A 56 12.32 -3.55 -11.22
CA MET A 56 11.80 -4.82 -11.72
C MET A 56 11.94 -4.97 -13.24
N GLN A 57 11.85 -3.86 -13.95
CA GLN A 57 11.98 -3.81 -15.43
C GLN A 57 13.42 -3.60 -15.91
N GLY A 58 14.39 -3.48 -15.01
CA GLY A 58 15.79 -3.19 -15.36
C GLY A 58 16.02 -1.75 -15.87
N LEU A 59 15.06 -0.86 -15.69
CA LEU A 59 15.14 0.54 -16.12
C LEU A 59 15.95 1.38 -15.12
N ARG A 60 16.68 2.37 -15.65
CA ARG A 60 17.37 3.39 -14.84
C ARG A 60 16.62 4.71 -14.93
N LEU A 61 16.07 5.15 -13.81
CA LEU A 61 15.46 6.47 -13.71
C LEU A 61 16.53 7.54 -13.44
N LYS A 62 16.38 8.69 -14.11
CA LYS A 62 17.19 9.90 -13.85
C LYS A 62 16.43 10.80 -12.87
N ALA A 63 17.08 11.27 -11.82
CA ALA A 63 16.46 12.08 -10.77
C ALA A 63 15.82 13.34 -11.34
N GLU A 64 16.52 14.01 -12.26
CA GLU A 64 16.07 15.25 -12.92
C GLU A 64 14.77 15.02 -13.70
N ARG A 65 14.66 13.86 -14.38
CA ARG A 65 13.45 13.54 -15.15
C ARG A 65 12.27 13.20 -14.23
N VAL A 66 12.52 12.46 -13.14
CA VAL A 66 11.50 12.17 -12.12
C VAL A 66 10.96 13.47 -11.53
N MET A 67 11.86 14.37 -11.13
CA MET A 67 11.51 15.66 -10.57
C MET A 67 10.72 16.52 -11.56
N GLN A 68 11.15 16.60 -12.81
CA GLN A 68 10.46 17.34 -13.88
C GLN A 68 9.02 16.86 -14.08
N ILE A 69 8.79 15.53 -14.07
CA ILE A 69 7.44 14.97 -14.18
C ILE A 69 6.60 15.37 -12.98
N GLN A 70 7.15 15.28 -11.76
CA GLN A 70 6.45 15.63 -10.53
C GLN A 70 6.14 17.13 -10.48
N GLU A 71 7.05 18.00 -10.94
CA GLU A 71 6.81 19.44 -11.04
C GLU A 71 5.77 19.81 -12.12
N THR A 72 5.67 19.00 -13.18
CA THR A 72 4.68 19.21 -14.25
C THR A 72 3.28 18.78 -13.80
N LEU A 73 3.17 17.62 -13.14
CA LEU A 73 1.89 17.07 -12.65
C LEU A 73 1.43 17.74 -11.35
N LEU A 74 2.33 18.33 -10.60
CA LEU A 74 2.11 19.09 -9.36
C LEU A 74 1.20 18.35 -8.35
N PRO A 75 1.57 17.15 -7.87
CA PRO A 75 0.77 16.35 -6.96
C PRO A 75 0.63 17.02 -5.59
N ASP A 76 -0.37 16.60 -4.78
CA ASP A 76 -0.49 17.02 -3.38
C ASP A 76 0.60 16.42 -2.49
N LYS A 77 1.05 15.19 -2.79
CA LYS A 77 2.15 14.50 -2.13
C LYS A 77 3.04 13.83 -3.17
N THR A 78 4.34 13.80 -2.92
CA THR A 78 5.31 13.16 -3.82
C THR A 78 6.45 12.50 -3.08
N ILE A 79 6.92 11.37 -3.62
CA ILE A 79 8.10 10.67 -3.12
C ILE A 79 9.29 11.01 -4.04
N PRO A 80 10.41 11.56 -3.53
CA PRO A 80 11.64 11.73 -4.28
C PRO A 80 12.14 10.41 -4.84
N LEU A 81 12.92 10.44 -5.91
CA LEU A 81 13.56 9.21 -6.39
C LEU A 81 14.41 8.59 -5.29
N ASP A 82 13.98 7.40 -4.85
CA ASP A 82 14.68 6.60 -3.85
C ASP A 82 15.41 5.40 -4.48
N PHE A 83 16.22 4.73 -3.69
CA PHE A 83 16.99 3.55 -4.11
C PHE A 83 16.65 2.37 -3.19
N PRO A 84 15.54 1.65 -3.47
CA PRO A 84 15.07 0.56 -2.62
C PRO A 84 16.12 -0.55 -2.46
N PHE A 85 16.17 -1.13 -1.26
CA PHE A 85 17.03 -2.28 -0.99
C PHE A 85 16.40 -3.56 -1.58
N ARG A 86 17.24 -4.56 -1.82
CA ARG A 86 16.81 -5.90 -2.24
C ARG A 86 17.26 -6.91 -1.19
N ALA A 87 16.58 -8.03 -1.11
CA ALA A 87 17.00 -9.17 -0.30
C ALA A 87 18.42 -9.58 -0.64
N GLY A 88 19.22 -9.94 0.37
CA GLY A 88 20.61 -10.34 0.19
C GLY A 88 21.59 -9.21 -0.16
N MET A 89 21.14 -7.94 -0.18
CA MET A 89 22.03 -6.82 -0.51
C MET A 89 23.05 -6.59 0.61
N PRO A 90 24.37 -6.50 0.28
CA PRO A 90 25.39 -6.18 1.28
C PRO A 90 25.15 -4.82 1.94
N THR A 91 25.44 -4.72 3.25
CA THR A 91 25.26 -3.47 4.04
C THR A 91 25.96 -2.27 3.42
N LYS A 92 27.15 -2.46 2.82
CA LYS A 92 27.87 -1.37 2.12
C LYS A 92 27.04 -0.80 0.96
N GLN A 93 26.35 -1.64 0.20
CA GLN A 93 25.47 -1.20 -0.89
C GLN A 93 24.21 -0.52 -0.36
N MET A 94 23.61 -1.05 0.71
CA MET A 94 22.45 -0.42 1.36
C MET A 94 22.79 0.98 1.87
N LYS A 95 23.94 1.16 2.52
CA LYS A 95 24.43 2.49 2.96
C LYS A 95 24.59 3.44 1.78
N ASN A 96 25.20 3.00 0.67
CA ASN A 96 25.37 3.83 -0.52
C ASN A 96 24.02 4.22 -1.15
N ARG A 97 23.08 3.28 -1.25
CA ARG A 97 21.72 3.56 -1.73
C ARG A 97 21.01 4.57 -0.84
N TRP A 98 21.12 4.42 0.47
CA TRP A 98 20.55 5.40 1.40
C TRP A 98 21.17 6.78 1.26
N GLN A 99 22.49 6.88 1.08
CA GLN A 99 23.14 8.19 0.81
C GLN A 99 22.59 8.86 -0.45
N LYS A 100 22.38 8.10 -1.53
CA LYS A 100 21.76 8.62 -2.76
C LYS A 100 20.31 9.05 -2.54
N THR A 101 19.53 8.27 -1.80
CA THR A 101 18.15 8.64 -1.42
C THR A 101 18.14 9.94 -0.62
N ARG A 102 19.03 10.09 0.37
CA ARG A 102 19.18 11.32 1.15
C ARG A 102 19.50 12.53 0.28
N ALA A 103 20.43 12.38 -0.66
CA ALA A 103 20.79 13.48 -1.58
C ALA A 103 19.57 13.93 -2.38
N ASN A 104 18.80 13.01 -2.93
CA ASN A 104 17.55 13.35 -3.64
C ASN A 104 16.52 14.00 -2.71
N ILE A 105 16.34 13.50 -1.48
CA ILE A 105 15.42 14.11 -0.51
C ILE A 105 15.75 15.60 -0.30
N ILE A 106 17.02 15.96 -0.13
CA ILE A 106 17.44 17.35 0.03
C ILE A 106 17.11 18.18 -1.23
N VAL A 107 17.44 17.66 -2.42
CA VAL A 107 17.12 18.36 -3.68
C VAL A 107 15.63 18.63 -3.82
N TRP A 108 14.77 17.66 -3.45
CA TRP A 108 13.32 17.86 -3.48
C TRP A 108 12.83 18.81 -2.38
N GLN A 109 13.42 18.74 -1.19
CA GLN A 109 13.10 19.67 -0.10
C GLN A 109 13.35 21.13 -0.49
N ASP A 110 14.42 21.39 -1.24
CA ASP A 110 14.80 22.72 -1.69
C ASP A 110 13.98 23.20 -2.90
N SER A 111 13.19 22.33 -3.53
CA SER A 111 12.32 22.72 -4.63
C SER A 111 11.16 23.58 -4.15
N THR A 112 10.99 24.77 -4.77
CA THR A 112 9.89 25.68 -4.49
C THR A 112 8.52 25.11 -4.79
N LYS A 113 8.44 24.13 -5.72
CA LYS A 113 7.19 23.48 -6.13
C LYS A 113 6.89 22.23 -5.30
N LEU A 114 7.91 21.45 -4.94
CA LEU A 114 7.76 20.11 -4.36
C LEU A 114 8.07 20.04 -2.88
N GLY A 115 8.87 20.93 -2.30
CA GLY A 115 9.38 20.83 -0.93
C GLY A 115 8.27 20.63 0.11
N LYS A 116 7.20 21.40 0.05
CA LYS A 116 6.03 21.27 0.94
C LYS A 116 5.13 20.04 0.66
N ARG A 117 5.40 19.33 -0.43
CA ARG A 117 4.63 18.15 -0.88
C ARG A 117 5.39 16.85 -0.67
N LEU A 118 6.61 16.99 -0.20
CA LEU A 118 7.56 15.91 -0.02
C LEU A 118 7.07 14.89 1.01
N VAL A 119 7.15 13.61 0.66
CA VAL A 119 7.03 12.45 1.55
C VAL A 119 8.31 11.63 1.40
N PRO A 120 9.26 11.73 2.34
CA PRO A 120 10.53 11.04 2.21
C PRO A 120 10.35 9.52 2.36
N ALA A 121 11.04 8.73 1.54
CA ALA A 121 11.11 7.29 1.71
C ALA A 121 12.20 6.93 2.73
N LEU A 122 11.81 6.25 3.80
CA LEU A 122 12.73 5.73 4.83
C LEU A 122 13.24 4.35 4.42
N HIS A 123 14.56 4.20 4.44
CA HIS A 123 15.25 2.91 4.29
C HIS A 123 16.13 2.64 5.50
N ALA A 124 16.19 1.38 5.93
CA ALA A 124 17.04 0.95 7.03
C ALA A 124 17.52 -0.50 6.81
N TRP A 125 18.68 -0.87 7.37
CA TRP A 125 19.25 -2.22 7.29
C TRP A 125 19.39 -2.90 8.66
N ASN A 126 19.17 -2.16 9.75
CA ASN A 126 19.03 -2.68 11.11
C ASN A 126 18.37 -1.62 12.00
N LYS A 127 18.06 -1.96 13.26
CA LYS A 127 17.41 -1.08 14.23
C LYS A 127 18.17 0.24 14.43
N LYS A 128 19.48 0.20 14.61
CA LYS A 128 20.30 1.42 14.80
C LYS A 128 20.21 2.36 13.60
N SER A 129 20.27 1.80 12.39
CA SER A 129 20.12 2.60 11.17
C SER A 129 18.71 3.16 11.02
N LEU A 130 17.69 2.40 11.42
CA LEU A 130 16.30 2.86 11.42
C LEU A 130 16.13 4.12 12.28
N GLU A 131 16.54 4.05 13.54
CA GLU A 131 16.48 5.17 14.48
C GLU A 131 17.28 6.39 14.02
N ASN A 132 18.51 6.16 13.54
CA ASN A 132 19.36 7.24 13.04
C ASN A 132 18.79 7.90 11.79
N ASN A 133 18.20 7.12 10.88
CA ASN A 133 17.64 7.63 9.64
C ASN A 133 16.33 8.39 9.89
N VAL A 134 15.51 7.93 10.84
CA VAL A 134 14.32 8.69 11.28
C VAL A 134 14.71 10.03 11.85
N ARG A 135 15.68 10.07 12.80
CA ARG A 135 16.16 11.34 13.38
C ARG A 135 16.77 12.27 12.32
N TRP A 136 17.49 11.69 11.36
CA TRP A 136 18.02 12.49 10.26
C TRP A 136 16.89 13.14 9.44
N LEU A 137 15.85 12.38 9.07
CA LEU A 137 14.70 12.90 8.35
C LEU A 137 13.98 13.99 9.17
N GLN A 138 13.71 13.75 10.44
CA GLN A 138 13.08 14.72 11.33
C GLN A 138 13.84 16.07 11.39
N LYS A 139 15.16 16.01 11.28
CA LYS A 139 16.01 17.22 11.31
C LYS A 139 16.05 17.98 9.99
N HIS A 140 15.89 17.30 8.85
CA HIS A 140 16.21 17.88 7.53
C HIS A 140 15.01 18.00 6.61
N VAL A 141 13.83 17.46 7.00
CA VAL A 141 12.67 17.40 6.13
C VAL A 141 11.47 18.04 6.80
N ASP A 142 10.85 19.00 6.13
CA ASP A 142 9.58 19.62 6.53
C ASP A 142 8.42 18.83 5.88
N SER A 143 7.99 17.76 6.53
CA SER A 143 6.89 16.90 6.09
C SER A 143 6.12 16.37 7.29
N ASP A 144 4.83 16.13 7.09
CA ASP A 144 3.97 15.47 8.06
C ASP A 144 3.88 13.96 7.85
N PHE A 145 4.42 13.45 6.74
CA PHE A 145 4.42 12.04 6.37
C PHE A 145 5.82 11.51 6.07
N LEU A 146 5.96 10.22 6.27
CA LEU A 146 7.13 9.41 5.98
C LEU A 146 6.65 8.10 5.33
N ALA A 147 7.16 7.75 4.15
CA ALA A 147 6.88 6.47 3.51
C ALA A 147 7.88 5.41 3.99
N LEU A 148 7.37 4.24 4.42
CA LEU A 148 8.24 3.09 4.69
C LEU A 148 8.63 2.42 3.37
N GLY A 149 9.88 2.60 2.97
CA GLY A 149 10.49 2.01 1.79
C GLY A 149 10.94 0.56 2.02
N SER A 150 12.09 0.17 1.54
CA SER A 150 12.65 -1.20 1.47
C SER A 150 12.38 -2.17 2.63
N LEU A 151 11.92 -1.69 3.79
CA LEU A 151 11.57 -2.56 4.92
C LEU A 151 10.53 -3.60 4.56
N VAL A 152 9.57 -3.24 3.71
CA VAL A 152 8.54 -4.15 3.21
C VAL A 152 9.03 -4.89 1.96
N SER A 153 9.64 -4.17 1.00
CA SER A 153 10.06 -4.74 -0.28
C SER A 153 11.18 -5.77 -0.16
N ALA A 154 12.13 -5.59 0.76
CA ALA A 154 13.23 -6.52 0.95
C ALA A 154 12.74 -7.92 1.34
N ARG A 155 11.74 -8.01 2.21
CA ARG A 155 11.16 -9.30 2.61
C ARG A 155 10.22 -9.90 1.58
N PHE A 156 9.49 -9.09 0.87
CA PHE A 156 8.62 -9.60 -0.21
C PHE A 156 9.43 -10.15 -1.38
N ALA A 157 10.64 -9.63 -1.63
CA ALA A 157 11.54 -10.19 -2.64
C ALA A 157 12.07 -11.59 -2.28
N GLU A 158 12.30 -11.89 -1.00
CA GLU A 158 12.72 -13.21 -0.51
C GLU A 158 11.64 -14.29 -0.73
N PHE A 159 10.38 -13.92 -0.69
CA PHE A 159 9.27 -14.85 -0.85
C PHE A 159 8.79 -15.01 -2.31
N GLY A 160 9.51 -14.44 -3.28
CA GLY A 160 9.33 -14.70 -4.72
C GLY A 160 7.95 -14.38 -5.28
N GLY A 161 7.20 -13.43 -4.72
CA GLY A 161 5.86 -13.13 -5.23
C GLY A 161 5.39 -11.72 -4.95
N PHE A 162 4.56 -11.22 -5.83
CA PHE A 162 3.89 -9.95 -5.66
C PHE A 162 2.94 -9.95 -4.47
N PHE A 163 2.76 -8.79 -3.86
CA PHE A 163 1.97 -8.48 -2.65
C PHE A 163 0.53 -9.04 -2.61
N GLY A 164 0.04 -9.64 -3.68
CA GLY A 164 -1.38 -9.91 -3.86
C GLY A 164 -1.96 -11.10 -3.11
N ASP A 165 -1.17 -12.13 -2.84
CA ASP A 165 -1.71 -13.45 -2.46
C ASP A 165 -1.16 -13.98 -1.13
N ARG A 166 -0.54 -13.12 -0.30
CA ARG A 166 0.16 -13.63 0.86
C ARG A 166 -0.49 -13.22 2.16
N THR A 167 -0.62 -14.21 2.96
CA THR A 167 -0.86 -14.15 4.38
C THR A 167 0.23 -13.33 5.06
N PRO A 168 -0.12 -12.32 5.87
CA PRO A 168 0.86 -11.62 6.68
C PRO A 168 1.63 -12.63 7.54
N THR A 169 2.95 -12.54 7.53
CA THR A 169 3.80 -13.38 8.37
C THR A 169 4.08 -12.69 9.71
N ARG A 170 4.47 -13.47 10.72
CA ARG A 170 4.92 -12.92 12.00
C ARG A 170 6.08 -11.95 11.83
N ASP A 171 7.03 -12.30 10.97
CA ASP A 171 8.19 -11.46 10.67
C ASP A 171 7.82 -10.12 10.07
N LEU A 172 6.82 -10.07 9.18
CA LEU A 172 6.30 -8.82 8.63
C LEU A 172 5.70 -7.96 9.74
N ILE A 173 4.90 -8.56 10.63
CA ILE A 173 4.29 -7.83 11.76
C ILE A 173 5.36 -7.31 12.72
N ASP A 174 6.38 -8.11 13.04
CA ASP A 174 7.51 -7.69 13.87
C ASP A 174 8.23 -6.48 13.27
N MET A 175 8.55 -6.55 11.98
CA MET A 175 9.23 -5.49 11.25
C MET A 175 8.39 -4.20 11.21
N LEU A 176 7.10 -4.31 10.89
CA LEU A 176 6.20 -3.16 10.83
C LEU A 176 6.01 -2.52 12.21
N SER A 177 5.77 -3.33 13.25
CA SER A 177 5.63 -2.84 14.61
C SER A 177 6.87 -2.10 15.10
N LEU A 178 8.06 -2.65 14.82
CA LEU A 178 9.33 -2.02 15.16
C LEU A 178 9.53 -0.71 14.40
N ALA A 179 9.30 -0.72 13.08
CA ALA A 179 9.49 0.46 12.23
C ALA A 179 8.53 1.59 12.62
N ILE A 180 7.23 1.29 12.75
CA ILE A 180 6.20 2.27 13.11
C ILE A 180 6.51 2.87 14.49
N LYS A 181 6.82 2.03 15.49
CA LYS A 181 7.13 2.51 16.84
C LYS A 181 8.41 3.34 16.88
N SER A 182 9.43 2.96 16.12
CA SER A 182 10.67 3.74 16.02
C SER A 182 10.41 5.12 15.42
N VAL A 183 9.56 5.22 14.39
CA VAL A 183 9.14 6.50 13.82
C VAL A 183 8.42 7.33 14.87
N GLN A 184 7.40 6.78 15.53
CA GLN A 184 6.61 7.48 16.55
C GLN A 184 7.41 7.96 17.77
N GLN A 185 8.49 7.25 18.14
CA GLN A 185 9.35 7.62 19.26
C GLN A 185 10.42 8.66 18.91
N ASN A 186 10.80 8.77 17.64
CA ASN A 186 11.92 9.61 17.22
C ASN A 186 11.52 10.75 16.28
N SER A 187 10.22 10.91 16.01
CA SER A 187 9.72 11.94 15.09
C SER A 187 8.22 12.17 15.24
N ASP A 188 7.72 13.25 14.63
CA ASP A 188 6.30 13.57 14.50
C ASP A 188 5.68 13.06 13.19
N PHE A 189 6.42 12.35 12.38
CA PHE A 189 5.94 11.81 11.12
C PHE A 189 4.79 10.83 11.28
N ARG A 190 3.79 10.96 10.43
CA ARG A 190 2.77 9.95 10.19
C ARG A 190 3.28 8.95 9.15
N VAL A 191 3.06 7.67 9.39
CA VAL A 191 3.58 6.61 8.53
C VAL A 191 2.65 6.35 7.36
N HIS A 192 3.17 6.47 6.14
CA HIS A 192 2.57 5.90 4.93
C HIS A 192 3.24 4.57 4.60
N LEU A 193 2.44 3.53 4.37
CA LEU A 193 2.94 2.19 4.06
C LEU A 193 2.62 1.84 2.61
N MET A 194 3.67 1.81 1.79
CA MET A 194 3.54 1.64 0.34
C MET A 194 3.03 0.25 -0.05
N GLY A 195 1.99 0.21 -0.90
CA GLY A 195 1.44 -1.01 -1.49
C GLY A 195 0.75 -1.97 -0.52
N PHE A 196 0.49 -1.57 0.73
CA PHE A 196 0.02 -2.47 1.78
C PHE A 196 -1.50 -2.67 1.79
N GLY A 197 -2.26 -1.74 1.22
CA GLY A 197 -3.73 -1.79 1.17
C GLY A 197 -4.31 -2.79 0.16
N SER A 198 -3.72 -3.98 0.01
CA SER A 198 -4.08 -4.91 -1.06
C SER A 198 -5.31 -5.77 -0.77
N SER A 199 -5.73 -5.87 0.49
CA SER A 199 -6.93 -6.60 0.95
C SER A 199 -7.44 -6.01 2.26
N PRO A 200 -8.70 -6.25 2.66
CA PRO A 200 -9.22 -5.84 3.96
C PRO A 200 -8.32 -6.25 5.13
N LEU A 201 -7.86 -7.50 5.12
CA LEU A 201 -6.94 -8.02 6.12
C LEU A 201 -5.66 -7.17 6.27
N MET A 202 -4.98 -6.91 5.15
CA MET A 202 -3.73 -6.14 5.14
C MET A 202 -3.97 -4.68 5.53
N LEU A 203 -5.03 -4.08 5.00
CA LEU A 203 -5.42 -2.71 5.32
C LEU A 203 -5.65 -2.53 6.82
N HIS A 204 -6.48 -3.39 7.41
CA HIS A 204 -6.78 -3.31 8.84
C HIS A 204 -5.58 -3.62 9.72
N LEU A 205 -4.73 -4.58 9.36
CA LEU A 205 -3.48 -4.84 10.09
C LEU A 205 -2.55 -3.63 10.10
N GLY A 206 -2.39 -2.97 8.95
CA GLY A 206 -1.58 -1.76 8.85
C GLY A 206 -2.08 -0.66 9.78
N TYR A 207 -3.37 -0.35 9.71
CA TYR A 207 -3.97 0.67 10.55
C TYR A 207 -3.97 0.31 12.04
N TYR A 208 -4.24 -0.94 12.37
CA TYR A 208 -4.16 -1.41 13.74
C TYR A 208 -2.75 -1.25 14.34
N LEU A 209 -1.71 -1.47 13.55
CA LEU A 209 -0.32 -1.25 13.96
C LEU A 209 0.08 0.23 14.05
N GLY A 210 -0.75 1.16 13.57
CA GLY A 210 -0.52 2.60 13.69
C GLY A 210 -0.09 3.30 12.40
N VAL A 211 -0.31 2.68 11.25
CA VAL A 211 -0.12 3.30 9.92
C VAL A 211 -1.20 4.38 9.72
N ALA A 212 -0.80 5.54 9.23
CA ALA A 212 -1.72 6.66 8.98
C ALA A 212 -2.30 6.64 7.57
N SER A 213 -1.58 6.08 6.61
CA SER A 213 -2.08 5.92 5.24
C SER A 213 -1.41 4.76 4.54
N THR A 214 -2.09 4.21 3.54
CA THR A 214 -1.55 3.19 2.63
C THR A 214 -2.11 3.40 1.24
N ASP A 215 -1.48 2.77 0.25
CA ASP A 215 -1.97 2.72 -1.12
C ASP A 215 -2.18 1.28 -1.57
N SER A 216 -2.92 1.12 -2.64
CA SER A 216 -3.02 -0.16 -3.32
C SER A 216 -3.49 -0.04 -4.77
N SER A 217 -2.80 -0.73 -5.66
CA SER A 217 -3.27 -1.14 -6.97
C SER A 217 -3.69 -2.63 -7.00
N GLY A 218 -3.67 -3.28 -5.84
CA GLY A 218 -3.95 -4.71 -5.69
C GLY A 218 -5.35 -5.10 -6.16
N TYR A 219 -6.32 -4.22 -6.01
CA TYR A 219 -7.69 -4.40 -6.45
C TYR A 219 -7.80 -4.69 -7.96
N ARG A 220 -7.02 -3.97 -8.80
CA ARG A 220 -6.98 -4.18 -10.26
C ARG A 220 -6.34 -5.53 -10.61
N ARG A 221 -5.19 -5.82 -9.99
CA ARG A 221 -4.48 -7.07 -10.23
C ARG A 221 -5.30 -8.30 -9.83
N LYS A 222 -5.93 -8.25 -8.66
CA LYS A 222 -6.85 -9.33 -8.22
C LYS A 222 -7.98 -9.53 -9.21
N ALA A 223 -8.57 -8.46 -9.70
CA ALA A 223 -9.62 -8.51 -10.72
C ALA A 223 -9.13 -9.16 -12.02
N ALA A 224 -7.93 -8.84 -12.49
CA ALA A 224 -7.32 -9.45 -13.66
C ALA A 224 -7.05 -10.96 -13.48
N TYR A 225 -6.79 -11.40 -12.23
CA TYR A 225 -6.65 -12.82 -11.87
C TYR A 225 -7.99 -13.54 -11.59
N GLY A 226 -9.12 -12.94 -11.92
CA GLY A 226 -10.44 -13.55 -11.71
C GLY A 226 -10.91 -13.51 -10.26
N LYS A 227 -10.40 -12.58 -9.43
CA LYS A 227 -10.74 -12.51 -8.01
C LYS A 227 -11.57 -11.27 -7.68
N ILE A 228 -12.54 -11.44 -6.77
CA ILE A 228 -13.21 -10.33 -6.09
C ILE A 228 -12.75 -10.24 -4.63
N ILE A 229 -12.88 -9.05 -4.06
CA ILE A 229 -12.66 -8.79 -2.65
C ILE A 229 -14.03 -8.75 -1.96
N LEU A 230 -14.18 -9.48 -0.86
CA LEU A 230 -15.37 -9.44 -0.03
C LEU A 230 -15.17 -8.54 1.19
N PRO A 231 -16.17 -7.75 1.60
CA PRO A 231 -16.08 -6.90 2.78
C PRO A 231 -15.67 -7.69 4.03
N GLY A 232 -14.72 -7.15 4.79
CA GLY A 232 -14.25 -7.75 6.05
C GLY A 232 -13.57 -9.11 5.94
N MET A 233 -13.38 -9.65 4.73
CA MET A 233 -12.87 -11.01 4.58
C MET A 233 -11.57 -11.05 3.77
N GLY A 234 -11.67 -11.16 2.50
CA GLY A 234 -10.53 -11.36 1.62
C GLY A 234 -11.02 -11.60 0.21
N GLU A 235 -10.23 -12.31 -0.56
CA GLU A 235 -10.52 -12.55 -1.97
C GLU A 235 -11.15 -13.92 -2.22
N ARG A 236 -11.98 -13.97 -3.24
CA ARG A 236 -12.55 -15.21 -3.79
C ARG A 236 -12.38 -15.22 -5.30
N TYR A 237 -12.11 -16.39 -5.85
CA TYR A 237 -12.17 -16.59 -7.30
C TYR A 237 -13.62 -16.55 -7.77
N VAL A 238 -13.84 -15.83 -8.87
CA VAL A 238 -15.10 -15.78 -9.59
C VAL A 238 -14.80 -16.00 -11.09
N GLY A 239 -15.78 -16.50 -11.83
CA GLY A 239 -15.65 -16.65 -13.28
C GLY A 239 -15.59 -18.10 -13.74
N ASP A 240 -15.71 -18.23 -15.05
CA ASP A 240 -15.84 -19.48 -15.80
C ASP A 240 -14.51 -20.17 -16.14
N GLY A 241 -13.45 -19.77 -15.52
CA GLY A 241 -12.17 -20.36 -15.82
C GLY A 241 -11.38 -19.73 -16.95
N SER A 242 -11.85 -18.67 -17.57
CA SER A 242 -11.13 -17.91 -18.61
C SER A 242 -10.09 -16.94 -18.05
N ALA A 243 -9.78 -17.00 -16.76
CA ALA A 243 -8.79 -16.14 -16.15
C ALA A 243 -7.41 -16.35 -16.80
N THR A 244 -6.88 -15.31 -17.39
CA THR A 244 -5.63 -15.27 -18.17
C THR A 244 -4.39 -15.71 -17.35
N PHE A 245 -4.50 -15.83 -16.04
CA PHE A 245 -3.35 -15.95 -15.13
C PHE A 245 -3.52 -17.03 -14.06
N GLY A 246 -3.97 -18.21 -14.36
CA GLY A 246 -3.79 -19.30 -13.43
C GLY A 246 -5.04 -19.81 -12.73
N CYS A 247 -4.86 -20.39 -11.60
CA CYS A 247 -5.76 -21.30 -10.92
C CYS A 247 -7.21 -20.81 -10.85
N GLN A 248 -8.05 -21.59 -11.44
CA GLN A 248 -9.47 -21.35 -11.59
C GLN A 248 -10.20 -22.22 -10.60
N ARG A 249 -10.78 -21.59 -9.61
CA ARG A 249 -11.78 -22.23 -8.78
C ARG A 249 -13.10 -21.53 -9.04
N ASN A 250 -14.12 -22.31 -9.32
CA ASN A 250 -15.47 -21.76 -9.42
C ASN A 250 -15.83 -21.08 -8.10
N PHE A 251 -16.35 -19.87 -8.17
CA PHE A 251 -16.76 -19.12 -6.98
C PHE A 251 -17.74 -19.90 -6.12
N PHE A 252 -18.64 -20.62 -6.74
CA PHE A 252 -19.71 -21.33 -6.05
C PHE A 252 -19.32 -22.74 -5.55
N ASP A 253 -18.16 -23.22 -5.92
CA ASP A 253 -17.68 -24.52 -5.46
C ASP A 253 -17.21 -24.46 -4.00
N GLY A 254 -17.97 -25.08 -3.10
CA GLY A 254 -17.64 -25.14 -1.69
C GLY A 254 -17.69 -23.81 -0.95
N GLN A 255 -18.39 -22.80 -1.49
CA GLN A 255 -18.57 -21.50 -0.85
C GLN A 255 -19.47 -21.61 0.38
N ARG A 256 -19.13 -20.84 1.41
CA ARG A 256 -19.99 -20.67 2.57
C ARG A 256 -21.13 -19.74 2.21
N GLU A 257 -22.32 -20.02 2.70
CA GLU A 257 -23.51 -19.16 2.54
C GLU A 257 -23.25 -17.71 2.97
N SER A 258 -22.43 -17.51 4.03
CA SER A 258 -21.98 -16.19 4.48
C SER A 258 -21.23 -15.40 3.40
N ASP A 259 -20.39 -16.04 2.60
CA ASP A 259 -19.62 -15.37 1.54
C ASP A 259 -20.56 -14.86 0.44
N LEU A 260 -21.53 -15.68 0.03
CA LEU A 260 -22.56 -15.30 -0.94
C LEU A 260 -23.44 -14.15 -0.44
N SER A 261 -23.89 -14.25 0.80
CA SER A 261 -24.71 -13.21 1.44
C SER A 261 -23.99 -11.85 1.50
N MET A 262 -22.68 -11.84 1.74
CA MET A 262 -21.90 -10.60 1.72
C MET A 262 -21.77 -10.01 0.31
N TRP A 263 -21.56 -10.86 -0.69
CA TRP A 263 -21.52 -10.42 -2.08
C TRP A 263 -22.89 -9.93 -2.57
N GLU A 264 -23.97 -10.61 -2.19
CA GLU A 264 -25.36 -10.23 -2.54
C GLU A 264 -25.74 -8.85 -2.03
N LYS A 265 -25.24 -8.46 -0.87
CA LYS A 265 -25.46 -7.15 -0.25
C LYS A 265 -24.54 -6.04 -0.74
N CYS A 266 -23.65 -6.34 -1.71
CA CYS A 266 -22.73 -5.35 -2.21
C CYS A 266 -23.44 -4.18 -2.91
N GLY A 267 -23.20 -2.97 -2.43
CA GLY A 267 -23.77 -1.71 -2.95
C GLY A 267 -22.93 -1.04 -4.05
N CYS A 268 -21.94 -1.72 -4.65
CA CYS A 268 -21.18 -1.10 -5.72
C CYS A 268 -21.98 -0.98 -7.02
N GLN A 269 -21.64 0.01 -7.84
CA GLN A 269 -22.37 0.30 -9.10
C GLN A 269 -22.53 -0.95 -9.97
N VAL A 270 -21.47 -1.76 -10.09
CA VAL A 270 -21.53 -2.98 -10.93
C VAL A 270 -22.51 -3.99 -10.35
N CYS A 271 -22.46 -4.26 -9.03
CA CYS A 271 -23.34 -5.24 -8.41
C CYS A 271 -24.82 -4.82 -8.44
N ILE A 272 -25.09 -3.51 -8.39
CA ILE A 272 -26.45 -2.99 -8.49
C ILE A 272 -26.98 -3.07 -9.93
N THR A 273 -26.13 -2.73 -10.92
CA THR A 273 -26.58 -2.61 -12.32
C THR A 273 -26.63 -3.95 -13.03
N ASN A 274 -25.54 -4.71 -12.97
CA ASN A 274 -25.42 -6.03 -13.60
C ASN A 274 -24.32 -6.85 -12.90
N LYS A 275 -24.74 -7.65 -11.95
CA LYS A 275 -23.85 -8.47 -11.13
C LYS A 275 -23.09 -9.55 -11.93
N ASP A 276 -23.67 -10.03 -13.02
CA ASP A 276 -23.10 -11.09 -13.86
C ASP A 276 -21.81 -10.63 -14.57
N LEU A 277 -21.65 -9.32 -14.78
CA LEU A 277 -20.41 -8.77 -15.33
C LEU A 277 -19.18 -9.09 -14.45
N ILE A 278 -19.36 -9.30 -13.16
CA ILE A 278 -18.28 -9.70 -12.27
C ILE A 278 -17.68 -11.05 -12.66
N MET A 279 -18.48 -11.95 -13.24
CA MET A 279 -18.03 -13.26 -13.66
C MET A 279 -17.15 -13.19 -14.92
N THR A 280 -17.44 -12.28 -15.83
CA THR A 280 -16.88 -12.25 -17.20
C THR A 280 -15.93 -11.07 -17.46
N ASP A 281 -16.17 -9.90 -16.86
CA ASP A 281 -15.39 -8.68 -17.11
C ASP A 281 -14.45 -8.33 -15.95
N TRP A 282 -13.14 -8.28 -16.25
CA TRP A 282 -12.15 -7.90 -15.26
C TRP A 282 -12.25 -6.43 -14.80
N LYS A 283 -12.76 -5.52 -15.66
CA LYS A 283 -12.95 -4.11 -15.27
C LYS A 283 -14.08 -3.99 -14.27
N ALA A 284 -15.17 -4.72 -14.48
CA ALA A 284 -16.27 -4.81 -13.54
C ALA A 284 -15.79 -5.33 -12.18
N ARG A 285 -14.96 -6.39 -12.16
CA ARG A 285 -14.32 -6.89 -10.94
C ARG A 285 -13.44 -5.85 -10.28
N ALA A 286 -12.68 -5.09 -11.06
CA ALA A 286 -11.79 -4.07 -10.52
C ALA A 286 -12.57 -2.91 -9.87
N ILE A 287 -13.68 -2.47 -10.47
CA ILE A 287 -14.58 -1.45 -9.91
C ILE A 287 -15.21 -1.94 -8.60
N HIS A 288 -15.68 -3.20 -8.58
CA HIS A 288 -16.19 -3.82 -7.35
C HIS A 288 -15.12 -3.87 -6.25
N ASN A 289 -13.93 -4.37 -6.56
CA ASN A 289 -12.83 -4.50 -5.61
C ASN A 289 -12.39 -3.13 -5.05
N GLU A 290 -12.32 -2.12 -5.91
CA GLU A 290 -12.01 -0.76 -5.49
C GLU A 290 -13.06 -0.22 -4.51
N PHE A 291 -14.33 -0.39 -4.83
CA PHE A 291 -15.44 0.01 -3.97
C PHE A 291 -15.32 -0.63 -2.58
N VAL A 292 -15.13 -1.95 -2.52
CA VAL A 292 -14.98 -2.67 -1.25
C VAL A 292 -13.81 -2.13 -0.44
N MET A 293 -12.65 -1.91 -1.05
CA MET A 293 -11.48 -1.38 -0.34
C MET A 293 -11.69 0.04 0.18
N LYS A 294 -12.43 0.88 -0.55
CA LYS A 294 -12.80 2.22 -0.08
C LYS A 294 -13.75 2.17 1.11
N GLU A 295 -14.74 1.28 1.08
CA GLU A 295 -15.66 1.10 2.22
C GLU A 295 -14.92 0.57 3.45
N GLU A 296 -14.01 -0.41 3.31
CA GLU A 296 -13.16 -0.88 4.41
C GLU A 296 -12.30 0.23 5.01
N ALA A 297 -11.78 1.13 4.19
CA ALA A 297 -11.02 2.28 4.69
C ALA A 297 -11.90 3.25 5.50
N LYS A 298 -13.16 3.47 5.09
CA LYS A 298 -14.13 4.28 5.86
C LYS A 298 -14.46 3.59 7.19
N VAL A 299 -14.67 2.28 7.18
CA VAL A 299 -14.91 1.49 8.38
C VAL A 299 -13.71 1.60 9.33
N ALA A 300 -12.50 1.42 8.84
CA ALA A 300 -11.28 1.56 9.64
C ALA A 300 -11.15 2.96 10.27
N GLN A 301 -11.48 4.00 9.52
CA GLN A 301 -11.50 5.38 10.02
C GLN A 301 -12.54 5.59 11.13
N ALA A 302 -13.75 5.12 10.94
CA ALA A 302 -14.82 5.23 11.93
C ALA A 302 -14.46 4.49 13.23
N LEU A 303 -13.95 3.26 13.10
CA LEU A 303 -13.54 2.43 14.24
C LEU A 303 -12.35 3.02 15.01
N THR A 304 -11.41 3.64 14.32
CA THR A 304 -10.31 4.34 14.98
C THR A 304 -10.82 5.50 15.83
N SER A 305 -11.81 6.22 15.34
CA SER A 305 -12.46 7.30 16.10
C SER A 305 -13.29 6.77 17.28
N ALA A 306 -13.87 5.59 17.16
CA ALA A 306 -14.62 4.93 18.24
C ALA A 306 -13.72 4.29 19.31
N GLY A 307 -12.42 4.17 19.05
CA GLY A 307 -11.44 3.67 20.00
C GLY A 307 -11.00 2.22 19.75
N LEU A 308 -9.91 1.85 20.44
CA LEU A 308 -9.20 0.60 20.22
C LEU A 308 -10.09 -0.65 20.44
N GLN A 309 -10.89 -0.65 21.51
CA GLN A 309 -11.73 -1.80 21.84
C GLN A 309 -12.80 -2.05 20.79
N ALA A 310 -13.44 -1.00 20.29
CA ALA A 310 -14.42 -1.10 19.20
C ALA A 310 -13.77 -1.67 17.93
N TYR A 311 -12.55 -1.22 17.62
CA TYR A 311 -11.80 -1.71 16.48
C TYR A 311 -11.43 -3.19 16.62
N GLU A 312 -10.94 -3.61 17.77
CA GLU A 312 -10.62 -5.02 18.05
C GLU A 312 -11.86 -5.91 17.98
N THR A 313 -13.00 -5.45 18.49
CA THR A 313 -14.28 -6.17 18.36
C THR A 313 -14.67 -6.38 16.91
N TYR A 314 -14.58 -5.34 16.08
CA TYR A 314 -14.84 -5.46 14.64
C TYR A 314 -13.90 -6.45 13.96
N LEU A 315 -12.60 -6.34 14.21
CA LEU A 315 -11.60 -7.22 13.62
C LEU A 315 -11.84 -8.68 13.99
N ASN A 316 -12.16 -8.96 15.25
CA ASN A 316 -12.47 -10.32 15.70
C ASN A 316 -13.73 -10.88 15.05
N ASN A 317 -14.78 -10.07 14.87
CA ASN A 317 -16.09 -10.53 14.43
C ASN A 317 -16.26 -10.51 12.90
N GLN A 318 -15.48 -9.70 12.18
CA GLN A 318 -15.61 -9.54 10.73
C GLN A 318 -14.37 -10.04 9.98
N VAL A 319 -13.22 -9.41 10.20
CA VAL A 319 -12.01 -9.66 9.39
C VAL A 319 -11.37 -11.01 9.71
N PHE A 320 -11.38 -11.40 10.98
CA PHE A 320 -10.70 -12.62 11.46
C PHE A 320 -11.64 -13.72 11.95
N ALA A 321 -12.96 -13.50 11.96
CA ALA A 321 -13.92 -14.47 12.49
C ALA A 321 -13.84 -15.85 11.82
N ASN A 322 -13.65 -15.86 10.51
CA ASN A 322 -13.62 -17.06 9.68
C ASN A 322 -12.24 -17.31 9.04
N SER A 323 -11.20 -16.69 9.58
CA SER A 323 -9.85 -16.78 9.03
C SER A 323 -9.01 -17.83 9.71
N SER A 324 -8.31 -18.66 8.92
CA SER A 324 -7.21 -19.49 9.41
C SER A 324 -6.04 -18.69 9.97
N LEU A 325 -6.11 -17.36 9.87
CA LEU A 325 -5.08 -16.39 10.26
C LEU A 325 -5.35 -15.73 11.61
N LYS A 326 -6.31 -16.22 12.38
CA LYS A 326 -6.60 -15.67 13.72
C LYS A 326 -5.34 -15.58 14.59
N PHE A 327 -4.43 -16.53 14.45
CA PHE A 327 -3.15 -16.51 15.17
C PHE A 327 -2.26 -15.32 14.77
N ILE A 328 -2.33 -14.85 13.52
CA ILE A 328 -1.62 -13.64 13.06
C ILE A 328 -2.20 -12.39 13.72
N TRP A 329 -3.52 -12.34 13.86
CA TRP A 329 -4.20 -11.27 14.57
C TRP A 329 -3.80 -11.18 16.04
N GLU A 330 -3.83 -12.30 16.76
CA GLU A 330 -3.38 -12.37 18.15
C GLU A 330 -1.90 -11.95 18.28
N TYR A 331 -1.07 -12.33 17.32
CA TYR A 331 0.32 -11.91 17.27
C TYR A 331 0.45 -10.40 17.02
N ALA A 332 -0.37 -9.82 16.14
CA ALA A 332 -0.38 -8.38 15.89
C ALA A 332 -0.79 -7.59 17.15
N LYS A 333 -1.78 -8.07 17.90
CA LYS A 333 -2.16 -7.48 19.20
C LYS A 333 -0.99 -7.49 20.18
N LEU A 334 -0.30 -8.61 20.30
CA LEU A 334 0.88 -8.72 21.15
C LEU A 334 1.98 -7.73 20.71
N ARG A 335 2.24 -7.62 19.40
CA ARG A 335 3.31 -6.77 18.89
C ARG A 335 2.99 -5.28 18.94
N ARG A 336 1.74 -4.89 18.82
CA ARG A 336 1.32 -3.52 19.08
C ARG A 336 1.66 -3.11 20.51
N LYS A 337 1.43 -3.98 21.47
CA LYS A 337 1.74 -3.73 22.89
C LYS A 337 3.24 -3.84 23.20
N TYR A 338 3.89 -4.85 22.65
CA TYR A 338 5.31 -5.18 22.90
C TYR A 338 6.06 -5.39 21.59
N PRO A 339 6.54 -4.34 20.91
CA PRO A 339 7.35 -4.48 19.72
C PRO A 339 8.61 -5.29 20.03
N ARG A 340 8.88 -6.29 19.21
CA ARG A 340 10.06 -7.14 19.41
C ARG A 340 11.31 -6.37 18.98
N ILE A 341 12.24 -6.24 19.89
CA ILE A 341 13.57 -5.69 19.62
C ILE A 341 14.45 -6.86 19.18
N SER A 342 14.50 -7.15 17.90
CA SER A 342 15.35 -8.20 17.36
C SER A 342 16.19 -7.66 16.21
N GLU A 343 17.52 -7.86 16.27
CA GLU A 343 18.44 -7.52 15.18
C GLU A 343 18.26 -8.44 13.96
N VAL A 344 17.56 -9.56 14.15
CA VAL A 344 17.35 -10.59 13.12
C VAL A 344 16.41 -10.16 12.01
N LEU A 345 15.62 -9.09 12.20
CA LEU A 345 14.61 -8.64 11.26
C LEU A 345 15.15 -8.10 9.93
N PHE A 346 16.43 -7.79 9.89
CA PHE A 346 17.06 -7.13 8.73
C PHE A 346 18.19 -7.97 8.09
N ARG A 347 18.26 -9.26 8.42
CA ARG A 347 19.19 -10.20 7.80
C ARG A 347 18.69 -10.72 6.48
#